data_dfa72920a7b8b64ed44f68835f85c6c6
#
_entry.id   dfa72920a7b8b64ed44f68835f85c6c6
#
_cell.length_a   1.000
_cell.length_b   1.000
_cell.length_c   1.000
_cell.angle_alpha   90.00
_cell.angle_beta   90.00
_cell.angle_gamma   90.00
#
_symmetry.space_group_name_H-M   'P 1'
#
loop_
_entity.id
_entity.type
_entity.pdbx_description
1 polymer ?
#
loop_
_entity_poly.entity_id
_entity_poly.type
_entity_poly.pdbx_seq_one_letter_code
_entity_poly.pdbx_strand_id
1 'polypeptide(L)'
;WLDILTALLLYAIVLVYQGYQYGQGDQSQILPCLYAQDHPGTYTDDHYVSSYLAGKVNERTIFHFLLRYLGYNQPWMVWIWHLLLSVSLFMAWLKIASLGITHKVYQFLAVASIFILGFLSSVGSNELYYNMLIPSLAAKSMASWALYFWLKEKYTPWIVFLVIAGYLQPLVGLQLFIITVISSVVQLVIQKKSKSIPWRSIIV
;
A
#
# COMPACT_ATOMS: atom_id res chain seq x y z
N TRP A 1 -19.46 -0.54 10.00
CA TRP A 1 -20.04 0.12 8.81
C TRP A 1 -19.53 1.56 8.64
N LEU A 2 -19.53 2.36 9.71
CA LEU A 2 -19.11 3.78 9.62
C LEU A 2 -17.70 3.94 9.08
N ASP A 3 -16.73 3.12 9.51
CA ASP A 3 -15.34 3.22 9.03
C ASP A 3 -15.23 2.89 7.52
N ILE A 4 -16.05 1.97 7.00
CA ILE A 4 -16.11 1.65 5.57
C ILE A 4 -16.67 2.84 4.78
N LEU A 5 -17.77 3.42 5.23
CA LEU A 5 -18.37 4.60 4.60
C LEU A 5 -17.39 5.78 4.60
N THR A 6 -16.68 5.97 5.71
CA THR A 6 -15.65 7.00 5.83
C THR A 6 -14.49 6.75 4.86
N ALA A 7 -14.04 5.50 4.70
CA ALA A 7 -12.98 5.15 3.75
C ALA A 7 -13.43 5.32 2.29
N LEU A 8 -14.69 5.00 1.97
CA LEU A 8 -15.28 5.25 0.65
C LEU A 8 -15.39 6.76 0.35
N LEU A 9 -15.77 7.56 1.35
CA LEU A 9 -15.78 9.01 1.20
C LEU A 9 -14.37 9.58 0.97
N LEU A 10 -13.36 9.08 1.72
CA LEU A 10 -11.96 9.44 1.49
C LEU A 10 -11.51 9.06 0.07
N TYR A 11 -11.85 7.86 -0.39
CA TYR A 11 -11.57 7.44 -1.76
C TYR A 11 -12.20 8.39 -2.79
N ALA A 12 -13.46 8.74 -2.63
CA ALA A 12 -14.15 9.67 -3.53
C ALA A 12 -13.47 11.05 -3.57
N ILE A 13 -13.09 11.59 -2.41
CA ILE A 13 -12.39 12.89 -2.31
C ILE A 13 -11.01 12.81 -3.01
N VAL A 14 -10.22 11.78 -2.72
CA VAL A 14 -8.90 11.61 -3.31
C VAL A 14 -9.02 11.36 -4.82
N LEU A 15 -10.02 10.59 -5.26
CA LEU A 15 -10.31 10.35 -6.67
C LEU A 15 -10.65 11.64 -7.42
N VAL A 16 -11.45 12.52 -6.82
CA VAL A 16 -11.78 13.83 -7.41
C VAL A 16 -10.56 14.73 -7.49
N TYR A 17 -9.68 14.67 -6.49
CA TYR A 17 -8.49 15.51 -6.41
C TYR A 17 -7.35 15.04 -7.32
N GLN A 18 -7.04 13.73 -7.35
CA GLN A 18 -5.89 13.17 -8.07
C GLN A 18 -6.26 12.50 -9.41
N GLY A 19 -7.54 12.21 -9.62
CA GLY A 19 -8.01 11.41 -10.75
C GLY A 19 -7.75 9.91 -10.56
N TYR A 20 -8.13 9.13 -11.57
CA TYR A 20 -7.73 7.73 -11.74
C TYR A 20 -7.04 7.60 -13.09
N GLN A 21 -5.90 6.92 -13.10
CA GLN A 21 -5.13 6.68 -14.31
C GLN A 21 -5.16 5.20 -14.68
N TYR A 22 -5.42 4.94 -15.96
CA TYR A 22 -5.34 3.60 -16.54
C TYR A 22 -4.41 3.61 -17.75
N GLY A 23 -3.53 2.61 -17.84
CA GLY A 23 -2.58 2.47 -18.94
C GLY A 23 -1.45 3.52 -18.96
N GLN A 24 -1.29 4.28 -17.87
CA GLN A 24 -0.25 5.30 -17.75
C GLN A 24 0.80 4.91 -16.68
N GLY A 25 1.89 5.66 -16.61
CA GLY A 25 2.95 5.42 -15.65
C GLY A 25 3.43 3.96 -15.65
N ASP A 26 3.54 3.34 -14.49
CA ASP A 26 3.99 1.95 -14.35
C ASP A 26 3.08 0.94 -15.07
N GLN A 27 1.78 1.25 -15.24
CA GLN A 27 0.87 0.39 -15.97
C GLN A 27 1.20 0.32 -17.47
N SER A 28 1.77 1.37 -18.05
CA SER A 28 2.23 1.36 -19.46
C SER A 28 3.34 0.34 -19.70
N GLN A 29 4.05 -0.06 -18.67
CA GLN A 29 5.06 -1.12 -18.72
C GLN A 29 4.47 -2.50 -18.40
N ILE A 30 3.57 -2.57 -17.43
CA ILE A 30 3.01 -3.83 -16.92
C ILE A 30 2.01 -4.44 -17.91
N LEU A 31 1.06 -3.64 -18.40
CA LEU A 31 -0.05 -4.16 -19.23
C LEU A 31 0.42 -4.75 -20.57
N PRO A 32 1.37 -4.15 -21.33
CA PRO A 32 1.92 -4.77 -22.53
C PRO A 32 2.62 -6.09 -22.26
N CYS A 33 3.35 -6.22 -21.15
CA CYS A 33 4.01 -7.47 -20.78
C CYS A 33 3.00 -8.59 -20.51
N LEU A 34 1.91 -8.29 -19.79
CA LEU A 34 0.84 -9.26 -19.54
C LEU A 34 0.11 -9.63 -20.84
N TYR A 35 -0.16 -8.64 -21.69
CA TYR A 35 -0.79 -8.88 -22.99
C TYR A 35 0.07 -9.77 -23.89
N ALA A 36 1.39 -9.54 -23.94
CA ALA A 36 2.31 -10.37 -24.72
C ALA A 36 2.42 -11.81 -24.19
N GLN A 37 2.26 -12.02 -22.89
CA GLN A 37 2.19 -13.38 -22.31
C GLN A 37 0.95 -14.14 -22.78
N ASP A 38 -0.18 -13.47 -22.95
CA ASP A 38 -1.44 -14.07 -23.38
C ASP A 38 -1.56 -14.17 -24.92
N HIS A 39 -0.81 -13.32 -25.65
CA HIS A 39 -0.81 -13.23 -27.10
C HIS A 39 0.62 -13.31 -27.65
N PRO A 40 1.23 -14.51 -27.69
CA PRO A 40 2.58 -14.70 -28.21
C PRO A 40 2.73 -14.15 -29.62
N GLY A 41 3.81 -13.43 -29.87
CA GLY A 41 4.09 -12.78 -31.14
C GLY A 41 3.66 -11.31 -31.23
N THR A 42 3.05 -10.76 -30.18
CA THR A 42 2.83 -9.31 -30.05
C THR A 42 4.02 -8.64 -29.38
N TYR A 43 4.27 -7.38 -29.69
CA TYR A 43 5.39 -6.59 -29.14
C TYR A 43 6.78 -7.21 -29.34
N THR A 44 6.99 -7.93 -30.46
CA THR A 44 8.28 -8.60 -30.77
C THR A 44 9.46 -7.65 -30.85
N ASP A 45 9.23 -6.43 -31.31
CA ASP A 45 10.24 -5.39 -31.48
C ASP A 45 10.43 -4.50 -30.23
N ASP A 46 9.65 -4.74 -29.19
CA ASP A 46 9.76 -4.00 -27.91
C ASP A 46 10.80 -4.69 -27.02
N HIS A 47 11.94 -4.02 -26.82
CA HIS A 47 13.04 -4.53 -25.99
C HIS A 47 12.65 -4.73 -24.51
N TYR A 48 11.77 -3.89 -23.96
CA TYR A 48 11.33 -4.04 -22.58
C TYR A 48 10.47 -5.29 -22.41
N VAL A 49 9.47 -5.47 -23.29
CA VAL A 49 8.60 -6.65 -23.27
C VAL A 49 9.40 -7.92 -23.52
N SER A 50 10.31 -7.91 -24.51
CA SER A 50 11.17 -9.05 -24.84
C SER A 50 12.06 -9.44 -23.64
N SER A 51 12.68 -8.45 -22.97
CA SER A 51 13.50 -8.69 -21.78
C SER A 51 12.67 -9.23 -20.61
N TYR A 52 11.46 -8.71 -20.42
CA TYR A 52 10.54 -9.20 -19.40
C TYR A 52 10.13 -10.66 -19.66
N LEU A 53 9.79 -11.01 -20.89
CA LEU A 53 9.40 -12.39 -21.27
C LEU A 53 10.57 -13.37 -21.16
N ALA A 54 11.79 -12.94 -21.44
CA ALA A 54 13.01 -13.75 -21.28
C ALA A 54 13.40 -13.94 -19.80
N GLY A 55 12.98 -13.01 -18.90
CA GLY A 55 13.22 -13.08 -17.47
C GLY A 55 12.37 -14.13 -16.78
N LYS A 56 12.98 -14.93 -15.89
CA LYS A 56 12.22 -16.00 -15.20
C LYS A 56 11.39 -15.50 -14.04
N VAL A 57 11.95 -14.65 -13.17
CA VAL A 57 11.30 -14.10 -11.98
C VAL A 57 11.91 -12.74 -11.65
N ASN A 58 11.08 -11.77 -11.32
CA ASN A 58 11.50 -10.47 -10.80
C ASN A 58 10.61 -10.07 -9.61
N GLU A 59 10.87 -8.92 -9.00
CA GLU A 59 10.15 -8.40 -7.84
C GLU A 59 8.66 -8.12 -8.07
N ARG A 60 8.23 -8.06 -9.33
CA ARG A 60 6.82 -7.79 -9.73
C ARG A 60 6.08 -9.05 -10.17
N THR A 61 6.75 -10.19 -10.26
CA THR A 61 6.18 -11.43 -10.82
C THR A 61 4.90 -11.86 -10.13
N ILE A 62 4.85 -11.79 -8.79
CA ILE A 62 3.66 -12.20 -8.03
C ILE A 62 2.49 -11.25 -8.28
N PHE A 63 2.75 -9.94 -8.32
CA PHE A 63 1.71 -8.96 -8.63
C PHE A 63 1.19 -9.14 -10.08
N HIS A 64 2.08 -9.36 -11.05
CA HIS A 64 1.70 -9.62 -12.44
C HIS A 64 0.86 -10.88 -12.57
N PHE A 65 1.26 -11.96 -11.89
CA PHE A 65 0.49 -13.19 -11.84
C PHE A 65 -0.92 -12.94 -11.29
N LEU A 66 -1.05 -12.25 -10.15
CA LEU A 66 -2.34 -11.90 -9.58
C LEU A 66 -3.16 -11.04 -10.55
N LEU A 67 -2.58 -9.98 -11.12
CA LEU A 67 -3.27 -9.07 -12.01
C LEU A 67 -3.79 -9.75 -13.28
N ARG A 68 -3.04 -10.75 -13.79
CA ARG A 68 -3.45 -11.58 -14.92
C ARG A 68 -4.75 -12.35 -14.61
N TYR A 69 -4.86 -12.97 -13.44
CA TYR A 69 -6.08 -13.65 -12.99
C TYR A 69 -7.21 -12.71 -12.60
N LEU A 70 -6.88 -11.49 -12.20
CA LEU A 70 -7.84 -10.48 -11.78
C LEU A 70 -8.45 -9.68 -12.94
N GLY A 71 -8.10 -10.01 -14.19
CA GLY A 71 -8.73 -9.43 -15.38
C GLY A 71 -8.07 -8.12 -15.82
N TYR A 72 -6.74 -8.09 -15.94
CA TYR A 72 -5.96 -6.91 -16.37
C TYR A 72 -6.40 -6.32 -17.71
N ASN A 73 -6.98 -7.13 -18.61
CA ASN A 73 -7.46 -6.74 -19.91
C ASN A 73 -8.81 -6.00 -19.89
N GLN A 74 -9.43 -5.90 -18.71
CA GLN A 74 -10.71 -5.21 -18.49
C GLN A 74 -10.47 -3.96 -17.62
N PRO A 75 -10.51 -2.73 -18.18
CA PRO A 75 -10.22 -1.51 -17.42
C PRO A 75 -11.07 -1.34 -16.16
N TRP A 76 -12.34 -1.75 -16.20
CA TRP A 76 -13.24 -1.68 -15.05
C TRP A 76 -12.86 -2.66 -13.92
N MET A 77 -12.30 -3.83 -14.24
CA MET A 77 -11.80 -4.77 -13.25
C MET A 77 -10.57 -4.19 -12.53
N VAL A 78 -9.63 -3.64 -13.30
CA VAL A 78 -8.46 -2.96 -12.74
C VAL A 78 -8.87 -1.80 -11.83
N TRP A 79 -9.90 -1.03 -12.22
CA TRP A 79 -10.46 0.03 -11.37
C TRP A 79 -11.11 -0.53 -10.09
N ILE A 80 -11.86 -1.63 -10.15
CA ILE A 80 -12.45 -2.26 -8.95
C ILE A 80 -11.35 -2.67 -7.97
N TRP A 81 -10.27 -3.31 -8.44
CA TRP A 81 -9.16 -3.69 -7.58
C TRP A 81 -8.44 -2.47 -6.99
N HIS A 82 -8.29 -1.42 -7.78
CA HIS A 82 -7.77 -0.14 -7.28
C HIS A 82 -8.67 0.42 -6.16
N LEU A 83 -10.00 0.45 -6.36
CA LEU A 83 -10.96 0.86 -5.34
C LEU A 83 -10.84 0.03 -4.05
N LEU A 84 -10.83 -1.30 -4.16
CA LEU A 84 -10.76 -2.20 -3.00
C LEU A 84 -9.47 -2.01 -2.20
N LEU A 85 -8.33 -1.92 -2.88
CA LEU A 85 -7.02 -1.71 -2.23
C LEU A 85 -6.90 -0.31 -1.62
N SER A 86 -7.43 0.71 -2.29
CA SER A 86 -7.45 2.09 -1.78
C SER A 86 -8.34 2.22 -0.55
N VAL A 87 -9.55 1.67 -0.59
CA VAL A 87 -10.45 1.66 0.57
C VAL A 87 -9.82 0.89 1.73
N SER A 88 -9.18 -0.27 1.46
CA SER A 88 -8.44 -1.03 2.46
C SER A 88 -7.31 -0.21 3.08
N LEU A 89 -6.54 0.53 2.26
CA LEU A 89 -5.49 1.44 2.72
C LEU A 89 -6.06 2.53 3.64
N PHE A 90 -7.12 3.22 3.22
CA PHE A 90 -7.75 4.28 4.03
C PHE A 90 -8.33 3.73 5.33
N MET A 91 -8.94 2.54 5.31
CA MET A 91 -9.41 1.87 6.52
C MET A 91 -8.26 1.58 7.50
N ALA A 92 -7.13 1.08 7.02
CA ALA A 92 -5.96 0.84 7.86
C ALA A 92 -5.49 2.14 8.54
N TRP A 93 -5.41 3.24 7.80
CA TRP A 93 -5.01 4.55 8.35
C TRP A 93 -6.04 5.15 9.30
N LEU A 94 -7.35 4.98 9.06
CA LEU A 94 -8.39 5.35 10.02
C LEU A 94 -8.27 4.55 11.33
N LYS A 95 -7.93 3.25 11.23
CA LYS A 95 -7.66 2.41 12.40
C LYS A 95 -6.39 2.85 13.15
N ILE A 96 -5.33 3.22 12.43
CA ILE A 96 -4.11 3.78 13.05
C ILE A 96 -4.44 5.12 13.74
N ALA A 97 -5.12 6.03 13.06
CA ALA A 97 -5.53 7.31 13.64
C ALA A 97 -6.40 7.12 14.90
N SER A 98 -7.25 6.10 14.94
CA SER A 98 -8.10 5.80 16.10
C SER A 98 -7.33 5.34 17.35
N LEU A 99 -6.03 5.05 17.23
CA LEU A 99 -5.19 4.71 18.40
C LEU A 99 -4.85 5.94 19.26
N GLY A 100 -4.78 7.12 18.64
CA GLY A 100 -4.45 8.38 19.32
C GLY A 100 -5.56 9.42 19.27
N ILE A 101 -6.52 9.31 18.37
CA ILE A 101 -7.59 10.30 18.17
C ILE A 101 -8.93 9.64 18.45
N THR A 102 -9.67 10.13 19.43
CA THR A 102 -10.98 9.55 19.82
C THR A 102 -12.13 10.01 18.92
N HIS A 103 -12.09 11.27 18.47
CA HIS A 103 -13.19 11.88 17.73
C HIS A 103 -13.11 11.54 16.23
N LYS A 104 -14.18 10.97 15.65
CA LYS A 104 -14.22 10.46 14.25
C LYS A 104 -13.93 11.52 13.20
N VAL A 105 -14.40 12.76 13.39
CA VAL A 105 -14.13 13.86 12.46
C VAL A 105 -12.64 14.17 12.39
N TYR A 106 -11.95 14.19 13.54
CA TYR A 106 -10.51 14.44 13.55
C TYR A 106 -9.71 13.27 12.99
N GLN A 107 -10.16 12.01 13.16
CA GLN A 107 -9.57 10.86 12.46
C GLN A 107 -9.66 11.03 10.94
N PHE A 108 -10.86 11.40 10.45
CA PHE A 108 -11.09 11.66 9.04
C PHE A 108 -10.19 12.78 8.51
N LEU A 109 -10.17 13.94 9.19
CA LEU A 109 -9.36 15.09 8.79
C LEU A 109 -7.86 14.76 8.77
N ALA A 110 -7.35 14.05 9.80
CA ALA A 110 -5.96 13.63 9.86
C ALA A 110 -5.59 12.72 8.70
N VAL A 111 -6.42 11.71 8.40
CA VAL A 111 -6.17 10.79 7.29
C VAL A 111 -6.32 11.51 5.94
N ALA A 112 -7.34 12.34 5.75
CA ALA A 112 -7.51 13.14 4.53
C ALA A 112 -6.29 14.04 4.28
N SER A 113 -5.79 14.70 5.31
CA SER A 113 -4.60 15.56 5.20
C SER A 113 -3.35 14.78 4.76
N ILE A 114 -3.12 13.57 5.30
CA ILE A 114 -1.99 12.72 4.90
C ILE A 114 -2.05 12.39 3.40
N PHE A 115 -3.23 12.04 2.89
CA PHE A 115 -3.35 11.60 1.48
C PHE A 115 -3.44 12.76 0.49
N ILE A 116 -3.98 13.91 0.88
CA ILE A 116 -4.06 15.09 0.02
C ILE A 116 -2.73 15.86 0.03
N LEU A 117 -2.18 16.16 1.20
CA LEU A 117 -0.93 16.94 1.32
C LEU A 117 0.30 16.10 1.01
N GLY A 118 0.28 14.81 1.34
CA GLY A 118 1.37 13.88 1.05
C GLY A 118 1.64 13.72 -0.45
N PHE A 119 0.63 13.87 -1.29
CA PHE A 119 0.79 13.86 -2.74
C PHE A 119 1.63 15.06 -3.24
N LEU A 120 1.46 16.23 -2.64
CA LEU A 120 2.18 17.44 -3.02
C LEU A 120 3.64 17.49 -2.56
N SER A 121 4.00 16.71 -1.55
CA SER A 121 5.30 16.78 -0.86
C SER A 121 6.14 15.52 -1.01
N SER A 122 5.76 14.62 -1.91
CA SER A 122 6.48 13.36 -2.09
C SER A 122 7.88 13.58 -2.67
N VAL A 123 8.89 13.04 -1.98
CA VAL A 123 10.29 13.05 -2.44
C VAL A 123 10.56 11.76 -3.21
N GLY A 124 11.00 11.88 -4.45
CA GLY A 124 11.39 10.73 -5.28
C GLY A 124 10.21 9.87 -5.74
N SER A 125 9.03 10.45 -5.93
CA SER A 125 7.81 9.76 -6.40
C SER A 125 7.40 8.56 -5.52
N ASN A 126 7.75 8.59 -4.24
CA ASN A 126 7.45 7.51 -3.30
C ASN A 126 6.20 7.84 -2.45
N GLU A 127 5.12 8.13 -3.13
CA GLU A 127 3.83 8.54 -2.54
C GLU A 127 3.23 7.42 -1.70
N LEU A 128 2.49 7.79 -0.66
CA LEU A 128 1.75 6.82 0.16
C LEU A 128 0.59 6.18 -0.63
N TYR A 129 0.01 6.92 -1.56
CA TYR A 129 -1.10 6.53 -2.40
C TYR A 129 -0.74 6.72 -3.87
N TYR A 130 -1.28 5.86 -4.72
CA TYR A 130 -1.19 5.96 -6.18
C TYR A 130 -2.59 5.96 -6.79
N ASN A 131 -2.80 6.83 -7.76
CA ASN A 131 -4.06 6.95 -8.49
C ASN A 131 -4.21 5.91 -9.62
N MET A 132 -3.41 4.85 -9.58
CA MET A 132 -3.43 3.71 -10.49
C MET A 132 -3.17 2.40 -9.74
N LEU A 133 -3.63 1.29 -10.28
CA LEU A 133 -3.36 -0.03 -9.71
C LEU A 133 -1.93 -0.49 -10.08
N ILE A 134 -1.04 -0.48 -9.10
CA ILE A 134 0.36 -0.91 -9.23
C ILE A 134 0.79 -1.73 -8.01
N PRO A 135 1.91 -2.48 -8.09
CA PRO A 135 2.40 -3.30 -6.97
C PRO A 135 2.56 -2.50 -5.67
N SER A 136 3.07 -1.26 -5.78
CA SER A 136 3.30 -0.40 -4.63
C SER A 136 2.02 -0.02 -3.88
N LEU A 137 0.89 0.24 -4.57
CA LEU A 137 -0.38 0.51 -3.91
C LEU A 137 -0.87 -0.72 -3.13
N ALA A 138 -0.82 -1.89 -3.77
CA ALA A 138 -1.22 -3.14 -3.13
C ALA A 138 -0.36 -3.45 -1.90
N ALA A 139 0.96 -3.33 -2.04
CA ALA A 139 1.91 -3.54 -0.94
C ALA A 139 1.71 -2.54 0.21
N LYS A 140 1.48 -1.25 -0.09
CA LYS A 140 1.26 -0.21 0.94
C LYS A 140 -0.06 -0.40 1.67
N SER A 141 -1.10 -0.90 1.00
CA SER A 141 -2.35 -1.30 1.66
C SER A 141 -2.08 -2.40 2.71
N MET A 142 -1.36 -3.46 2.34
CA MET A 142 -1.01 -4.55 3.26
C MET A 142 -0.05 -4.08 4.36
N ALA A 143 0.97 -3.29 4.01
CA ALA A 143 1.92 -2.72 4.96
C ALA A 143 1.24 -1.82 6.02
N SER A 144 0.21 -1.07 5.63
CA SER A 144 -0.56 -0.25 6.58
C SER A 144 -1.34 -1.09 7.59
N TRP A 145 -1.91 -2.22 7.16
CA TRP A 145 -2.50 -3.19 8.11
C TRP A 145 -1.44 -3.84 8.99
N ALA A 146 -0.28 -4.21 8.44
CA ALA A 146 0.83 -4.71 9.25
C ALA A 146 1.23 -3.69 10.31
N LEU A 147 1.40 -2.42 9.96
CA LEU A 147 1.71 -1.35 10.91
C LEU A 147 0.64 -1.23 12.00
N TYR A 148 -0.65 -1.24 11.63
CA TYR A 148 -1.74 -1.21 12.61
C TYR A 148 -1.67 -2.36 13.60
N PHE A 149 -1.45 -3.60 13.12
CA PHE A 149 -1.38 -4.76 13.99
C PHE A 149 -0.12 -4.77 14.87
N TRP A 150 1.00 -4.26 14.35
CA TRP A 150 2.21 -4.05 15.14
C TRP A 150 1.96 -3.06 16.29
N LEU A 151 1.34 -1.91 16.01
CA LEU A 151 0.96 -0.92 17.02
C LEU A 151 -0.04 -1.47 18.05
N LYS A 152 -0.82 -2.47 17.69
CA LYS A 152 -1.74 -3.20 18.58
C LYS A 152 -1.08 -4.39 19.29
N GLU A 153 0.23 -4.59 19.12
CA GLU A 153 0.98 -5.74 19.68
C GLU A 153 0.40 -7.11 19.25
N LYS A 154 -0.26 -7.16 18.07
CA LYS A 154 -0.79 -8.38 17.47
C LYS A 154 0.19 -8.94 16.44
N TYR A 155 1.16 -9.73 16.90
CA TYR A 155 2.30 -10.14 16.09
C TYR A 155 1.94 -11.10 14.95
N THR A 156 1.01 -12.04 15.15
CA THR A 156 0.61 -12.98 14.09
C THR A 156 0.04 -12.27 12.86
N PRO A 157 -1.02 -11.45 12.94
CA PRO A 157 -1.50 -10.72 11.78
C PRO A 157 -0.47 -9.70 11.25
N TRP A 158 0.37 -9.09 12.11
CA TRP A 158 1.46 -8.24 11.66
C TRP A 158 2.39 -8.97 10.68
N ILE A 159 2.89 -10.18 11.05
CA ILE A 159 3.77 -10.97 10.19
C ILE A 159 3.06 -11.35 8.88
N VAL A 160 1.82 -11.80 8.94
CA VAL A 160 1.06 -12.19 7.75
C VAL A 160 0.95 -11.04 6.76
N PHE A 161 0.51 -9.86 7.20
CA PHE A 161 0.38 -8.69 6.34
C PHE A 161 1.72 -8.15 5.86
N LEU A 162 2.77 -8.22 6.69
CA LEU A 162 4.14 -7.83 6.32
C LEU A 162 4.69 -8.73 5.21
N VAL A 163 4.51 -10.03 5.33
CA VAL A 163 4.93 -11.02 4.33
C VAL A 163 4.19 -10.79 3.00
N ILE A 164 2.87 -10.57 3.04
CA ILE A 164 2.09 -10.27 1.83
C ILE A 164 2.60 -8.97 1.18
N ALA A 165 2.85 -7.92 1.97
CA ALA A 165 3.40 -6.66 1.46
C ALA A 165 4.77 -6.87 0.79
N GLY A 166 5.64 -7.68 1.40
CA GLY A 166 6.97 -8.02 0.85
C GLY A 166 6.89 -8.83 -0.45
N TYR A 167 5.93 -9.72 -0.58
CA TYR A 167 5.71 -10.46 -1.83
C TYR A 167 5.14 -9.59 -2.96
N LEU A 168 4.29 -8.61 -2.63
CA LEU A 168 3.73 -7.68 -3.61
C LEU A 168 4.76 -6.65 -4.08
N GLN A 169 5.57 -6.12 -3.15
CA GLN A 169 6.64 -5.16 -3.39
C GLN A 169 7.71 -5.30 -2.31
N PRO A 170 8.84 -5.97 -2.58
CA PRO A 170 9.87 -6.28 -1.59
C PRO A 170 10.41 -5.06 -0.86
N LEU A 171 10.57 -3.92 -1.56
CA LEU A 171 11.07 -2.69 -0.96
C LEU A 171 10.14 -2.16 0.14
N VAL A 172 8.83 -2.17 -0.09
CA VAL A 172 7.82 -1.71 0.89
C VAL A 172 7.82 -2.62 2.13
N GLY A 173 7.82 -3.94 1.91
CA GLY A 173 7.88 -4.91 3.00
C GLY A 173 9.15 -4.79 3.83
N LEU A 174 10.32 -4.66 3.17
CA LEU A 174 11.62 -4.50 3.84
C LEU A 174 11.69 -3.19 4.64
N GLN A 175 11.25 -2.08 4.08
CA GLN A 175 11.21 -0.79 4.77
C GLN A 175 10.39 -0.87 6.06
N LEU A 176 9.17 -1.43 5.99
CA LEU A 176 8.34 -1.59 7.18
C LEU A 176 8.97 -2.55 8.21
N PHE A 177 9.54 -3.66 7.75
CA PHE A 177 10.26 -4.59 8.63
C PHE A 177 11.38 -3.89 9.40
N ILE A 178 12.25 -3.16 8.70
CA ILE A 178 13.35 -2.41 9.32
C ILE A 178 12.81 -1.39 10.34
N ILE A 179 11.79 -0.62 9.98
CA ILE A 179 11.19 0.38 10.88
C ILE A 179 10.64 -0.28 12.15
N THR A 180 9.89 -1.37 12.00
CA THR A 180 9.29 -2.05 13.16
C THR A 180 10.34 -2.72 14.05
N VAL A 181 11.40 -3.31 13.47
CA VAL A 181 12.53 -3.89 14.23
C VAL A 181 13.29 -2.81 14.99
N ILE A 182 13.70 -1.73 14.32
CA ILE A 182 14.41 -0.62 14.97
C ILE A 182 13.56 -0.03 16.10
N SER A 183 12.29 0.24 15.86
CA SER A 183 11.37 0.78 16.87
C SER A 183 11.23 -0.16 18.06
N SER A 184 11.15 -1.47 17.84
CA SER A 184 11.09 -2.47 18.91
C SER A 184 12.37 -2.50 19.74
N VAL A 185 13.55 -2.44 19.09
CA VAL A 185 14.84 -2.38 19.78
C VAL A 185 14.98 -1.11 20.62
N VAL A 186 14.62 0.04 20.05
CA VAL A 186 14.63 1.33 20.76
C VAL A 186 13.71 1.27 21.99
N GLN A 187 12.49 0.72 21.83
CA GLN A 187 11.55 0.55 22.93
C GLN A 187 12.13 -0.32 24.04
N LEU A 188 12.76 -1.45 23.71
CA LEU A 188 13.41 -2.33 24.70
C LEU A 188 14.56 -1.63 25.45
N VAL A 189 15.39 -0.86 24.75
CA VAL A 189 16.51 -0.11 25.36
C VAL A 189 15.99 0.97 26.33
N ILE A 190 14.96 1.71 25.92
CA ILE A 190 14.37 2.76 26.75
C ILE A 190 13.67 2.16 27.98
N GLN A 191 12.89 1.09 27.81
CA GLN A 191 12.24 0.40 28.92
C GLN A 191 13.23 -0.16 29.92
N LYS A 192 14.38 -0.69 29.47
CA LYS A 192 15.44 -1.18 30.34
C LYS A 192 16.10 -0.05 31.16
N LYS A 193 16.18 1.17 30.60
CA LYS A 193 16.70 2.36 31.31
C LYS A 193 15.68 2.99 32.26
N SER A 194 14.38 2.88 31.97
CA SER A 194 13.29 3.51 32.70
C SER A 194 12.44 2.47 33.41
N LYS A 195 12.84 2.06 34.61
CA LYS A 195 11.98 1.27 35.51
C LYS A 195 10.73 2.04 36.03
N SER A 196 10.46 3.27 35.58
CA SER A 196 9.50 4.15 36.24
C SER A 196 8.56 4.97 35.35
N ILE A 197 8.60 4.89 34.03
CA ILE A 197 7.66 5.67 33.17
C ILE A 197 6.86 4.74 32.28
N PRO A 198 5.55 4.53 32.57
CA PRO A 198 4.69 3.81 31.65
C PRO A 198 4.43 4.68 30.41
N TRP A 199 4.89 4.22 29.24
CA TRP A 199 4.76 4.90 27.95
C TRP A 199 3.31 5.27 27.56
N ARG A 200 2.32 4.63 28.22
CA ARG A 200 0.89 4.95 28.04
C ARG A 200 0.49 6.36 28.51
N SER A 201 1.34 7.03 29.31
CA SER A 201 1.06 8.38 29.83
C SER A 201 1.67 9.52 28.99
N ILE A 202 2.39 9.21 27.89
CA ILE A 202 3.01 10.23 27.04
C ILE A 202 2.16 10.52 25.77
N ILE A 203 1.17 9.67 25.46
CA ILE A 203 0.23 9.89 24.34
C ILE A 203 -1.14 10.23 24.96
N VAL A 204 -1.29 11.44 25.44
CA VAL A 204 -2.56 12.11 25.75
C VAL A 204 -2.69 13.33 24.86
#